data_2554fc3a0da38a5ca213662f3e544e7c
#
_entry.id   2554fc3a0da38a5ca213662f3e544e7c
#
_cell.length_a   1.000
_cell.length_b   1.000
_cell.length_c   1.000
_cell.angle_alpha   90.00
_cell.angle_beta   90.00
_cell.angle_gamma   90.00
#
_symmetry.space_group_name_H-M   'P 1'
#
loop_
_entity.id
_entity.type
_entity.pdbx_description
1 polymer ?
#
loop_
_entity_poly.entity_id
_entity_poly.type
_entity_poly.pdbx_seq_one_letter_code
_entity_poly.pdbx_strand_id
1 'polypeptide(L)'
;MIHDLEEDFNVISKQNLRINVLAAALLSMSVGTGAAFAGTLRAEEPVRAATVAQQVSDGIIIKYRSGTAAASDRSAKLQVVHSALSRASLNGGTVRANALSPQVVRTLGVGADLIRLQSRLGGAELQKVLAELSADPSVQYAVADVLMQRADLRAKADATPQLVPNDQYYQQYQWHFHNAVGGINAPAAWDVSQGEGVVVAVIDTGIVPNHVDFTGNLLEGYDFISNAARSRRPTNDRVPGALDYGDWVENDNECYQGSLADDSSWHGTHVAGTVAEATNNGIGMAGVAYKSKVLPVRVLGKCGGSLSDIADAITWASGGTVAGIPANPNPAEIINMSLGGGGACDPVYQAAINGAVQRGTVVIVAAGNDGGPVANARPANCNNVVAVGATRITGGITYYSNYGPAVDLSAPGGGGSVDGNPGGFVWQAVSSSTTSPDLGTSTYGGKGGTSMSSPHVAAVAALVQSALIANNRDPLTPAAMETLLKETARPFPVSIPASTPIGTGILDAKAALDKALEEPCTEDCGPTATPLTNKVAVGGLSGAGGSEVLYSFEAQAGKVLSLLTNGGSGNVSVYVSQGKEPTATAYDAKSTRPGNSETVRFTAPVAGTYYIKLVGESAFSGVSIVANQ
;
A
#
# COMPACT_ATOMS: atom_id res chain seq x y z
N MET A 1 -44.10 -14.63 56.22
CA MET A 1 -43.16 -15.70 56.01
C MET A 1 -41.95 -15.06 55.39
N ILE A 2 -41.17 -14.44 56.26
CA ILE A 2 -39.88 -13.80 55.98
C ILE A 2 -38.93 -14.55 56.89
N HIS A 3 -38.17 -15.44 56.36
CA HIS A 3 -36.92 -15.96 56.91
C HIS A 3 -36.31 -16.88 55.85
N ASP A 4 -35.00 -16.86 55.77
CA ASP A 4 -34.13 -17.65 54.92
C ASP A 4 -33.75 -17.08 53.55
N LEU A 5 -32.90 -16.05 53.57
CA LEU A 5 -31.96 -15.70 52.48
C LEU A 5 -30.82 -14.80 53.05
N GLU A 6 -30.10 -15.29 54.06
CA GLU A 6 -28.91 -14.65 54.60
C GLU A 6 -27.83 -15.70 54.95
N GLU A 7 -27.40 -16.49 53.98
CA GLU A 7 -26.22 -17.36 54.19
C GLU A 7 -25.50 -17.73 52.88
N ASP A 8 -25.16 -16.77 52.02
CA ASP A 8 -24.25 -17.08 50.89
C ASP A 8 -23.35 -15.89 50.43
N PHE A 9 -23.07 -14.95 51.32
CA PHE A 9 -22.20 -13.80 51.00
C PHE A 9 -20.95 -13.65 51.87
N ASN A 10 -20.32 -14.77 52.31
CA ASN A 10 -19.19 -14.67 53.24
C ASN A 10 -17.97 -15.56 52.98
N VAL A 11 -17.67 -15.88 51.71
CA VAL A 11 -16.46 -16.67 51.38
C VAL A 11 -15.49 -16.02 50.36
N ILE A 12 -15.76 -14.85 49.82
CA ILE A 12 -14.86 -14.19 48.86
C ILE A 12 -14.33 -12.83 49.37
N SER A 13 -14.04 -12.69 50.64
CA SER A 13 -13.44 -11.44 51.13
C SER A 13 -12.21 -11.57 52.04
N LYS A 14 -11.45 -12.67 51.96
CA LYS A 14 -10.25 -12.83 52.81
C LYS A 14 -8.94 -13.17 52.09
N GLN A 15 -8.81 -12.97 50.78
CA GLN A 15 -7.53 -13.20 50.10
C GLN A 15 -6.92 -12.01 49.36
N ASN A 16 -7.47 -10.82 49.40
CA ASN A 16 -6.88 -9.65 48.73
C ASN A 16 -6.63 -8.46 49.69
N LEU A 17 -6.13 -8.72 50.87
CA LEU A 17 -5.77 -7.65 51.82
C LEU A 17 -4.36 -7.83 52.37
N ARG A 18 -3.34 -7.95 51.54
CA ARG A 18 -1.92 -7.86 51.95
C ARG A 18 -1.01 -7.39 50.80
N ILE A 19 -1.31 -6.38 50.04
CA ILE A 19 -0.34 -5.57 49.27
C ILE A 19 -1.03 -4.22 49.01
N ASN A 20 -1.00 -3.29 49.93
CA ASN A 20 -1.18 -1.85 49.70
C ASN A 20 -1.11 -1.08 51.02
N VAL A 21 0.01 -1.20 51.73
CA VAL A 21 0.38 -0.25 52.78
C VAL A 21 1.86 0.06 52.58
N LEU A 22 2.19 0.90 51.61
CA LEU A 22 3.42 1.69 51.52
C LEU A 22 3.34 2.68 50.34
N ALA A 23 2.41 3.61 50.36
CA ALA A 23 2.45 4.83 49.51
C ALA A 23 1.37 5.82 49.94
N ALA A 24 1.39 6.23 51.21
CA ALA A 24 0.57 7.34 51.68
C ALA A 24 1.31 8.09 52.79
N ALA A 25 2.37 8.75 52.42
CA ALA A 25 2.96 9.86 53.19
C ALA A 25 3.87 10.64 52.22
N LEU A 26 3.36 11.75 51.71
CA LEU A 26 4.05 12.97 51.26
C LEU A 26 3.19 13.72 50.25
N LEU A 27 2.14 14.35 50.71
CA LEU A 27 1.50 15.45 50.01
C LEU A 27 1.19 16.55 51.01
N SER A 28 2.15 17.45 51.20
CA SER A 28 1.89 18.75 51.79
C SER A 28 2.75 19.80 51.08
N MET A 29 2.03 20.72 50.40
CA MET A 29 2.37 22.11 50.13
C MET A 29 3.64 22.45 49.32
N SER A 30 3.45 22.94 48.11
CA SER A 30 3.94 24.28 47.74
C SER A 30 3.21 24.80 46.50
N VAL A 31 2.44 25.86 46.70
CA VAL A 31 2.02 26.80 45.67
C VAL A 31 3.28 27.55 45.25
N GLY A 32 3.64 27.47 43.96
CA GLY A 32 4.82 28.14 43.41
C GLY A 32 4.69 28.28 41.91
N THR A 33 4.24 29.46 41.50
CA THR A 33 4.49 30.22 40.27
C THR A 33 5.01 29.47 39.04
N GLY A 34 4.26 29.54 37.95
CA GLY A 34 4.62 29.08 36.62
C GLY A 34 5.97 29.60 36.13
N ALA A 35 6.84 28.67 35.83
CA ALA A 35 7.95 28.89 34.93
C ALA A 35 7.75 27.94 33.75
N ALA A 36 7.46 28.52 32.61
CA ALA A 36 7.46 27.83 31.34
C ALA A 36 8.85 27.22 31.11
N PHE A 37 9.00 25.92 31.23
CA PHE A 37 10.15 25.22 30.68
C PHE A 37 10.01 25.21 29.15
N ALA A 38 10.50 26.28 28.52
CA ALA A 38 10.91 26.24 27.12
C ALA A 38 12.16 25.35 27.07
N GLY A 39 11.98 24.06 26.99
CA GLY A 39 13.01 23.12 26.55
C GLY A 39 13.31 23.48 25.10
N THR A 40 14.43 24.16 24.88
CA THR A 40 15.03 24.28 23.56
C THR A 40 15.35 22.87 23.08
N LEU A 41 14.48 22.32 22.25
CA LEU A 41 14.82 21.19 21.38
C LEU A 41 15.97 21.70 20.51
N ARG A 42 17.19 21.30 20.83
CA ARG A 42 18.31 21.41 19.90
C ARG A 42 17.86 20.64 18.66
N ALA A 43 17.64 21.37 17.57
CA ALA A 43 17.54 20.76 16.26
C ALA A 43 18.83 19.95 16.05
N GLU A 44 18.72 18.62 16.04
CA GLU A 44 19.79 17.78 15.54
C GLU A 44 19.95 18.16 14.06
N GLU A 45 21.12 18.69 13.71
CA GLU A 45 21.47 18.95 12.33
C GLU A 45 21.28 17.66 11.51
N PRO A 46 20.70 17.74 10.31
CA PRO A 46 20.55 16.58 9.45
C PRO A 46 21.94 15.98 9.21
N VAL A 47 22.09 14.69 9.48
CA VAL A 47 23.31 13.94 9.10
C VAL A 47 23.39 13.99 7.58
N ARG A 48 24.08 14.99 7.07
CA ARG A 48 24.44 15.07 5.67
C ARG A 48 25.26 13.83 5.35
N ALA A 49 24.87 13.07 4.34
CA ALA A 49 25.74 12.07 3.74
C ALA A 49 27.08 12.76 3.49
N ALA A 50 28.14 12.27 4.13
CA ALA A 50 29.47 12.86 3.99
C ALA A 50 29.81 12.90 2.52
N THR A 51 30.03 14.10 1.97
CA THR A 51 30.56 14.24 0.62
C THR A 51 31.89 13.50 0.57
N VAL A 52 32.32 13.03 -0.61
CA VAL A 52 33.61 12.33 -0.82
C VAL A 52 34.78 13.07 -0.15
N ALA A 53 34.70 14.39 -0.03
CA ALA A 53 35.67 15.24 0.64
C ALA A 53 35.67 15.14 2.19
N GLN A 54 34.67 14.52 2.81
CA GLN A 54 34.54 14.36 4.28
C GLN A 54 34.86 12.95 4.77
N GLN A 55 35.15 12.02 3.85
CA GLN A 55 35.49 10.64 4.23
C GLN A 55 36.86 10.59 4.89
N VAL A 56 36.92 9.97 6.07
CA VAL A 56 38.15 9.74 6.83
C VAL A 56 38.34 8.22 6.95
N SER A 57 39.48 7.71 6.52
CA SER A 57 39.79 6.28 6.62
C SER A 57 41.28 6.02 6.93
N ASP A 58 41.55 4.97 7.68
CA ASP A 58 42.87 4.37 7.85
C ASP A 58 43.06 3.12 6.98
N GLY A 59 42.00 2.70 6.28
CA GLY A 59 41.99 1.55 5.40
C GLY A 59 41.88 1.94 3.91
N ILE A 60 42.64 1.27 3.06
CA ILE A 60 42.52 1.38 1.61
C ILE A 60 42.36 -0.04 1.04
N ILE A 61 41.36 -0.22 0.19
CA ILE A 61 41.13 -1.49 -0.52
C ILE A 61 41.72 -1.35 -1.92
N ILE A 62 42.67 -2.22 -2.27
CA ILE A 62 43.37 -2.19 -3.54
C ILE A 62 43.18 -3.51 -4.28
N LYS A 63 42.71 -3.45 -5.52
CA LYS A 63 42.72 -4.58 -6.45
C LYS A 63 43.87 -4.42 -7.43
N TYR A 64 44.76 -5.40 -7.46
CA TYR A 64 45.88 -5.43 -8.40
C TYR A 64 45.49 -6.18 -9.68
N ARG A 65 46.09 -5.80 -10.82
CA ARG A 65 45.86 -6.46 -12.09
C ARG A 65 46.55 -7.82 -12.11
N SER A 66 45.89 -8.82 -12.65
CA SER A 66 46.42 -10.17 -12.82
C SER A 66 47.73 -10.13 -13.65
N GLY A 67 48.72 -10.95 -13.28
CA GLY A 67 50.03 -11.03 -13.96
C GLY A 67 51.06 -9.99 -13.53
N THR A 68 50.71 -9.09 -12.59
CA THR A 68 51.69 -8.15 -12.01
C THR A 68 52.34 -8.75 -10.75
N ALA A 69 53.55 -8.30 -10.39
CA ALA A 69 54.19 -8.72 -9.14
C ALA A 69 53.36 -8.39 -7.92
N ALA A 70 52.69 -7.25 -7.90
CA ALA A 70 51.81 -6.81 -6.83
C ALA A 70 50.52 -7.68 -6.70
N ALA A 71 50.18 -8.50 -7.68
CA ALA A 71 49.02 -9.40 -7.56
C ALA A 71 49.27 -10.54 -6.55
N SER A 72 50.52 -11.01 -6.41
CA SER A 72 50.88 -12.19 -5.60
C SER A 72 51.90 -11.93 -4.50
N ASP A 73 52.80 -10.95 -4.68
CA ASP A 73 53.90 -10.68 -3.75
C ASP A 73 53.57 -9.55 -2.77
N ARG A 74 53.70 -9.83 -1.46
CA ARG A 74 53.39 -8.89 -0.38
C ARG A 74 54.29 -7.65 -0.39
N SER A 75 55.58 -7.82 -0.72
CA SER A 75 56.55 -6.74 -0.74
C SER A 75 56.26 -5.79 -1.90
N ALA A 76 55.94 -6.35 -3.08
CA ALA A 76 55.54 -5.56 -4.25
C ALA A 76 54.24 -4.76 -3.97
N LYS A 77 53.24 -5.34 -3.28
CA LYS A 77 52.03 -4.63 -2.84
C LYS A 77 52.37 -3.40 -2.00
N LEU A 78 53.19 -3.58 -0.98
CA LEU A 78 53.60 -2.50 -0.09
C LEU A 78 54.44 -1.44 -0.80
N GLN A 79 55.30 -1.83 -1.78
CA GLN A 79 56.06 -0.90 -2.58
C GLN A 79 55.17 0.03 -3.42
N VAL A 80 54.10 -0.49 -4.04
CA VAL A 80 53.13 0.31 -4.77
C VAL A 80 52.49 1.33 -3.85
N VAL A 81 52.08 0.92 -2.64
CA VAL A 81 51.43 1.84 -1.66
C VAL A 81 52.43 2.90 -1.17
N HIS A 82 53.66 2.51 -0.81
CA HIS A 82 54.70 3.47 -0.39
C HIS A 82 55.06 4.48 -1.49
N SER A 83 55.11 4.03 -2.73
CA SER A 83 55.37 4.91 -3.89
C SER A 83 54.22 5.92 -4.08
N ALA A 84 52.99 5.49 -3.98
CA ALA A 84 51.83 6.37 -4.08
C ALA A 84 51.75 7.41 -2.93
N LEU A 85 52.04 6.97 -1.71
CA LEU A 85 52.12 7.87 -0.55
C LEU A 85 53.21 8.93 -0.71
N SER A 86 54.37 8.54 -1.24
CA SER A 86 55.49 9.44 -1.52
C SER A 86 55.15 10.46 -2.61
N ARG A 87 54.52 10.03 -3.71
CA ARG A 87 54.11 10.93 -4.80
C ARG A 87 53.01 11.92 -4.32
N ALA A 88 52.04 11.45 -3.54
CA ALA A 88 51.02 12.31 -2.96
C ALA A 88 51.61 13.43 -2.06
N SER A 89 52.71 13.14 -1.37
CA SER A 89 53.44 14.11 -0.53
C SER A 89 54.21 15.15 -1.35
N LEU A 90 54.81 14.74 -2.45
CA LEU A 90 55.61 15.63 -3.33
C LEU A 90 54.77 16.64 -4.08
N ASN A 91 53.48 16.40 -4.28
CA ASN A 91 52.56 17.30 -4.98
C ASN A 91 51.99 18.41 -4.09
N GLY A 92 52.71 18.85 -3.05
CA GLY A 92 52.34 19.97 -2.18
C GLY A 92 51.32 19.59 -1.11
N GLY A 93 51.17 18.31 -0.80
CA GLY A 93 50.32 17.80 0.29
C GLY A 93 51.09 17.62 1.59
N THR A 94 50.36 17.64 2.71
CA THR A 94 50.90 17.42 4.07
C THR A 94 51.00 15.94 4.45
N VAL A 95 50.90 15.01 3.50
CA VAL A 95 50.94 13.56 3.76
C VAL A 95 52.35 13.17 4.23
N ARG A 96 52.48 12.76 5.48
CA ARG A 96 53.71 12.28 6.07
C ARG A 96 53.92 10.79 5.73
N ALA A 97 54.42 10.48 4.54
CA ALA A 97 54.58 9.10 4.05
C ALA A 97 55.26 8.15 5.06
N ASN A 98 56.29 8.65 5.77
CA ASN A 98 57.03 7.86 6.76
C ASN A 98 56.28 7.57 8.07
N ALA A 99 55.16 8.27 8.33
CA ALA A 99 54.37 8.08 9.53
C ALA A 99 53.15 7.16 9.28
N LEU A 100 52.90 6.74 8.04
CA LEU A 100 51.67 5.98 7.70
C LEU A 100 51.87 4.46 7.66
N SER A 101 53.10 3.96 7.68
CA SER A 101 53.47 2.50 7.81
C SER A 101 52.40 1.54 7.28
N PRO A 102 52.16 1.43 5.96
CA PRO A 102 51.09 0.61 5.42
C PRO A 102 51.31 -0.87 5.70
N GLN A 103 50.27 -1.59 6.02
CA GLN A 103 50.28 -3.03 6.27
C GLN A 103 49.17 -3.72 5.47
N VAL A 104 49.53 -4.82 4.79
CA VAL A 104 48.54 -5.71 4.16
C VAL A 104 47.86 -6.50 5.28
N VAL A 105 46.59 -6.26 5.52
CA VAL A 105 45.81 -6.90 6.57
C VAL A 105 45.30 -8.26 6.11
N ARG A 106 44.60 -8.28 4.97
CA ARG A 106 43.99 -9.49 4.40
C ARG A 106 43.59 -9.27 2.96
N THR A 107 43.41 -10.37 2.23
CA THR A 107 42.76 -10.37 0.93
C THR A 107 41.25 -10.61 1.12
N LEU A 108 40.43 -9.80 0.47
CA LEU A 108 38.97 -9.88 0.49
C LEU A 108 38.48 -10.99 -0.44
N GLY A 109 37.27 -11.49 -0.25
CA GLY A 109 36.65 -12.51 -1.11
C GLY A 109 36.53 -12.11 -2.58
N VAL A 110 36.51 -10.81 -2.88
CA VAL A 110 36.59 -10.26 -4.25
C VAL A 110 38.01 -10.21 -4.81
N GLY A 111 39.01 -10.72 -4.06
CA GLY A 111 40.42 -10.77 -4.45
C GLY A 111 41.11 -9.39 -4.48
N ALA A 112 40.57 -8.41 -3.75
CA ALA A 112 41.25 -7.15 -3.43
C ALA A 112 41.93 -7.23 -2.06
N ASP A 113 42.96 -6.46 -1.83
CA ASP A 113 43.68 -6.45 -0.55
C ASP A 113 43.31 -5.23 0.28
N LEU A 114 43.06 -5.46 1.56
CA LEU A 114 42.89 -4.40 2.56
C LEU A 114 44.25 -4.00 3.10
N ILE A 115 44.62 -2.74 2.84
CA ILE A 115 45.80 -2.11 3.38
C ILE A 115 45.39 -1.17 4.49
N ARG A 116 46.01 -1.27 5.65
CA ARG A 116 45.81 -0.38 6.79
C ARG A 116 47.00 0.54 6.98
N LEU A 117 46.69 1.79 7.23
CA LEU A 117 47.65 2.84 7.54
C LEU A 117 47.66 3.05 9.06
N GLN A 118 48.79 3.51 9.59
CA GLN A 118 48.95 3.76 11.02
C GLN A 118 48.16 4.99 11.51
N SER A 119 47.77 5.86 10.58
CA SER A 119 46.95 7.05 10.87
C SER A 119 45.85 7.22 9.84
N ARG A 120 44.72 7.82 10.26
CA ARG A 120 43.60 8.13 9.37
C ARG A 120 44.00 9.26 8.43
N LEU A 121 43.64 9.09 7.15
CA LEU A 121 43.65 10.13 6.13
C LEU A 121 42.23 10.64 5.92
N GLY A 122 42.07 11.92 5.70
CA GLY A 122 40.76 12.53 5.46
C GLY A 122 40.76 13.47 4.26
N GLY A 123 39.59 13.70 3.70
CA GLY A 123 39.35 14.70 2.68
C GLY A 123 40.31 14.67 1.50
N ALA A 124 40.97 15.79 1.24
CA ALA A 124 41.85 15.96 0.10
C ALA A 124 43.13 15.07 0.14
N GLU A 125 43.62 14.71 1.33
CA GLU A 125 44.80 13.85 1.48
C GLU A 125 44.49 12.42 1.01
N LEU A 126 43.38 11.87 1.46
CA LEU A 126 42.90 10.54 1.07
C LEU A 126 42.69 10.47 -0.46
N GLN A 127 42.03 11.49 -1.03
CA GLN A 127 41.78 11.57 -2.47
C GLN A 127 43.08 11.59 -3.30
N LYS A 128 44.10 12.34 -2.85
CA LYS A 128 45.40 12.35 -3.52
C LYS A 128 46.07 10.97 -3.52
N VAL A 129 46.06 10.28 -2.39
CA VAL A 129 46.64 8.91 -2.29
C VAL A 129 45.88 7.94 -3.16
N LEU A 130 44.54 8.00 -3.18
CA LEU A 130 43.72 7.14 -4.05
C LEU A 130 43.96 7.42 -5.53
N ALA A 131 44.13 8.68 -5.92
CA ALA A 131 44.47 9.07 -7.29
C ALA A 131 45.84 8.51 -7.72
N GLU A 132 46.89 8.64 -6.87
CA GLU A 132 48.23 8.11 -7.14
C GLU A 132 48.23 6.58 -7.20
N LEU A 133 47.45 5.89 -6.37
CA LEU A 133 47.28 4.44 -6.44
C LEU A 133 46.57 4.02 -7.73
N SER A 134 45.53 4.72 -8.11
CA SER A 134 44.75 4.42 -9.33
C SER A 134 45.56 4.70 -10.61
N ALA A 135 46.55 5.58 -10.55
CA ALA A 135 47.46 5.86 -11.66
C ALA A 135 48.56 4.80 -11.82
N ASP A 136 48.78 3.93 -10.83
CA ASP A 136 49.77 2.87 -10.91
C ASP A 136 49.31 1.77 -11.89
N PRO A 137 50.13 1.39 -12.89
CA PRO A 137 49.75 0.43 -13.92
C PRO A 137 49.45 -0.98 -13.37
N SER A 138 49.96 -1.33 -12.19
CA SER A 138 49.66 -2.61 -11.53
C SER A 138 48.33 -2.62 -10.78
N VAL A 139 47.71 -1.45 -10.57
CA VAL A 139 46.47 -1.30 -9.85
C VAL A 139 45.28 -1.30 -10.79
N GLN A 140 44.27 -2.11 -10.51
CA GLN A 140 42.98 -2.11 -11.20
C GLN A 140 42.02 -1.06 -10.64
N TYR A 141 41.94 -0.98 -9.31
CA TYR A 141 41.26 0.09 -8.57
C TYR A 141 41.82 0.22 -7.15
N ALA A 142 41.66 1.41 -6.58
CA ALA A 142 41.93 1.70 -5.17
C ALA A 142 40.80 2.55 -4.61
N VAL A 143 40.22 2.15 -3.46
CA VAL A 143 39.11 2.85 -2.78
C VAL A 143 39.35 2.89 -1.27
N ALA A 144 38.76 3.87 -0.59
CA ALA A 144 38.84 3.94 0.85
C ALA A 144 37.97 2.83 1.49
N ASP A 145 38.47 2.22 2.57
CA ASP A 145 37.66 1.36 3.44
C ASP A 145 36.84 2.25 4.37
N VAL A 146 35.63 2.59 3.94
CA VAL A 146 34.72 3.48 4.66
C VAL A 146 33.75 2.70 5.54
N LEU A 147 33.39 3.27 6.69
CA LEU A 147 32.35 2.69 7.55
C LEU A 147 30.98 2.87 6.89
N MET A 148 30.37 1.76 6.51
CA MET A 148 28.97 1.72 6.13
C MET A 148 28.15 1.78 7.41
N GLN A 149 27.30 2.78 7.53
CA GLN A 149 26.29 2.84 8.58
C GLN A 149 25.11 1.96 8.17
N ARG A 150 24.39 1.43 9.18
CA ARG A 150 23.06 0.88 8.94
C ARG A 150 22.30 1.92 8.13
N ALA A 151 21.73 1.49 7.02
CA ALA A 151 20.62 2.16 6.40
C ALA A 151 19.41 1.93 7.32
N ASP A 152 19.38 2.62 8.45
CA ASP A 152 18.13 2.85 9.11
C ASP A 152 17.32 3.62 8.08
N LEU A 153 16.20 3.05 7.69
CA LEU A 153 15.13 3.76 7.02
C LEU A 153 14.56 4.77 8.04
N ARG A 154 15.33 5.76 8.38
CA ARG A 154 14.79 7.03 8.80
C ARG A 154 14.23 7.61 7.51
N ALA A 155 12.90 7.50 7.36
CA ALA A 155 12.20 8.38 6.48
C ALA A 155 12.76 9.78 6.79
N LYS A 156 13.36 10.44 5.80
CA LYS A 156 13.49 11.88 5.84
C LYS A 156 12.06 12.38 5.93
N ALA A 157 11.65 12.73 7.13
CA ALA A 157 10.57 13.64 7.27
C ALA A 157 11.10 14.98 6.76
N ASP A 158 10.87 15.26 5.49
CA ASP A 158 10.55 16.61 5.12
C ASP A 158 9.24 16.86 5.86
N ALA A 159 9.34 17.56 6.98
CA ALA A 159 8.20 17.95 7.78
C ALA A 159 7.47 19.07 7.02
N THR A 160 6.73 18.69 6.00
CA THR A 160 5.51 19.40 5.63
C THR A 160 4.52 19.14 6.75
N PRO A 161 3.84 20.17 7.27
CA PRO A 161 2.81 19.98 8.29
C PRO A 161 1.78 19.01 7.74
N GLN A 162 1.73 17.78 8.24
CA GLN A 162 0.65 16.86 7.95
C GLN A 162 -0.57 17.28 8.74
N LEU A 163 -1.73 17.31 8.08
CA LEU A 163 -2.99 17.52 8.76
C LEU A 163 -3.18 16.42 9.81
N VAL A 164 -3.16 16.79 11.08
CA VAL A 164 -3.49 15.89 12.19
C VAL A 164 -4.88 16.27 12.68
N PRO A 165 -5.89 15.40 12.48
CA PRO A 165 -7.24 15.65 12.98
C PRO A 165 -7.26 15.93 14.49
N ASN A 166 -8.15 16.85 14.92
CA ASN A 166 -8.36 17.17 16.33
C ASN A 166 -9.45 16.30 16.98
N ASP A 167 -9.94 15.30 16.26
CA ASP A 167 -11.00 14.40 16.69
C ASP A 167 -10.54 13.55 17.88
N GLN A 168 -11.42 13.43 18.88
CA GLN A 168 -11.10 12.96 20.22
C GLN A 168 -10.36 11.63 20.25
N TYR A 169 -10.71 10.70 19.36
CA TYR A 169 -10.21 9.33 19.38
C TYR A 169 -9.22 9.03 18.25
N TYR A 170 -8.91 10.01 17.39
CA TYR A 170 -8.05 9.82 16.23
C TYR A 170 -6.69 9.21 16.58
N GLN A 171 -5.93 9.83 17.46
CA GLN A 171 -4.57 9.40 17.79
C GLN A 171 -4.52 8.03 18.47
N GLN A 172 -5.49 7.74 19.33
CA GLN A 172 -5.48 6.52 20.13
C GLN A 172 -6.01 5.30 19.36
N TYR A 173 -7.04 5.49 18.52
CA TYR A 173 -7.80 4.37 17.97
C TYR A 173 -7.67 4.21 16.45
N GLN A 174 -7.37 5.29 15.69
CA GLN A 174 -7.33 5.22 14.24
C GLN A 174 -5.93 4.97 13.67
N TRP A 175 -5.21 3.99 14.25
CA TRP A 175 -3.90 3.55 13.76
C TRP A 175 -3.92 3.24 12.25
N HIS A 176 -5.04 2.77 11.73
CA HIS A 176 -5.24 2.38 10.34
C HIS A 176 -5.08 3.54 9.35
N PHE A 177 -5.12 4.80 9.81
CA PHE A 177 -4.86 5.98 9.00
C PHE A 177 -3.38 6.42 9.03
N HIS A 178 -2.75 6.37 10.20
CA HIS A 178 -1.46 7.03 10.43
C HIS A 178 -0.31 6.11 10.83
N ASN A 179 -0.56 4.84 11.13
CA ASN A 179 0.52 3.92 11.51
C ASN A 179 1.47 3.69 10.34
N ALA A 180 2.78 3.91 10.54
CA ALA A 180 3.77 3.82 9.48
C ALA A 180 3.93 2.40 8.88
N VAL A 181 3.54 1.36 9.62
CA VAL A 181 3.67 -0.05 9.20
C VAL A 181 2.38 -0.55 8.55
N GLY A 182 1.27 -0.49 9.27
CA GLY A 182 -0.01 -1.05 8.84
C GLY A 182 -1.06 -0.04 8.36
N GLY A 183 -0.88 1.26 8.57
CA GLY A 183 -1.81 2.31 8.16
C GLY A 183 -1.74 2.67 6.67
N ILE A 184 -2.64 3.52 6.18
CA ILE A 184 -2.77 3.88 4.77
C ILE A 184 -2.09 5.20 4.38
N ASN A 185 -1.32 5.82 5.27
CA ASN A 185 -0.66 7.12 5.05
C ASN A 185 -1.66 8.27 4.74
N ALA A 186 -2.84 8.27 5.38
CA ALA A 186 -3.90 9.25 5.16
C ALA A 186 -3.49 10.69 5.51
N PRO A 187 -2.77 10.98 6.63
CA PRO A 187 -2.38 12.35 6.97
C PRO A 187 -1.64 13.09 5.86
N ALA A 188 -0.70 12.42 5.18
CA ALA A 188 0.02 13.01 4.06
C ALA A 188 -0.86 13.20 2.80
N ALA A 189 -1.89 12.39 2.65
CA ALA A 189 -2.86 12.49 1.55
C ALA A 189 -3.80 13.68 1.72
N TRP A 190 -4.18 14.02 2.95
CA TRP A 190 -5.11 15.10 3.25
C TRP A 190 -4.60 16.50 2.91
N ASP A 191 -3.27 16.68 2.84
CA ASP A 191 -2.67 17.91 2.35
C ASP A 191 -2.94 18.13 0.84
N VAL A 192 -3.27 17.07 0.11
CA VAL A 192 -3.52 17.09 -1.34
C VAL A 192 -5.02 17.07 -1.65
N SER A 193 -5.79 16.20 -1.00
CA SER A 193 -7.22 16.03 -1.25
C SER A 193 -7.96 15.57 0.01
N GLN A 194 -9.22 15.99 0.15
CA GLN A 194 -10.11 15.61 1.24
C GLN A 194 -11.41 14.97 0.73
N GLY A 195 -11.52 14.72 -0.59
CA GLY A 195 -12.66 14.03 -1.20
C GLY A 195 -13.80 14.93 -1.65
N GLU A 196 -13.64 16.26 -1.69
CA GLU A 196 -14.68 17.21 -2.05
C GLU A 196 -15.22 16.97 -3.47
N GLY A 197 -16.55 17.02 -3.62
CA GLY A 197 -17.21 16.88 -4.93
C GLY A 197 -17.43 15.43 -5.39
N VAL A 198 -17.09 14.43 -4.58
CA VAL A 198 -17.24 13.00 -4.91
C VAL A 198 -18.29 12.34 -4.02
N VAL A 199 -19.09 11.46 -4.61
CA VAL A 199 -20.10 10.64 -3.92
C VAL A 199 -19.60 9.19 -3.81
N VAL A 200 -19.60 8.64 -2.59
CA VAL A 200 -19.30 7.23 -2.34
C VAL A 200 -20.56 6.53 -1.87
N ALA A 201 -21.09 5.60 -2.65
CA ALA A 201 -22.21 4.78 -2.21
C ALA A 201 -21.72 3.66 -1.29
N VAL A 202 -22.31 3.54 -0.10
CA VAL A 202 -22.09 2.45 0.86
C VAL A 202 -23.30 1.52 0.80
N ILE A 203 -23.15 0.39 0.11
CA ILE A 203 -24.20 -0.62 -0.05
C ILE A 203 -24.07 -1.63 1.10
N ASP A 204 -24.89 -1.47 2.17
CA ASP A 204 -24.69 -2.17 3.44
C ASP A 204 -26.00 -2.27 4.28
N THR A 205 -25.90 -2.28 5.62
CA THR A 205 -27.04 -2.34 6.56
C THR A 205 -27.84 -1.04 6.67
N GLY A 206 -27.34 0.04 6.07
CA GLY A 206 -27.88 1.39 6.22
C GLY A 206 -27.05 2.25 7.17
N ILE A 207 -27.65 3.32 7.69
CA ILE A 207 -26.97 4.31 8.52
C ILE A 207 -27.78 4.58 9.80
N VAL A 208 -27.10 4.68 10.94
CA VAL A 208 -27.69 5.16 12.19
C VAL A 208 -28.04 6.64 12.02
N PRO A 209 -29.30 7.01 12.22
CA PRO A 209 -29.72 8.39 12.00
C PRO A 209 -29.13 9.33 13.05
N ASN A 210 -28.81 10.55 12.63
CA ASN A 210 -28.36 11.62 13.52
C ASN A 210 -27.11 11.29 14.34
N HIS A 211 -26.26 10.36 13.86
CA HIS A 211 -24.94 10.20 14.46
C HIS A 211 -24.16 11.50 14.29
N VAL A 212 -23.69 12.06 15.40
CA VAL A 212 -23.09 13.41 15.44
C VAL A 212 -21.91 13.59 14.48
N ASP A 213 -21.19 12.52 14.20
CA ASP A 213 -19.97 12.51 13.38
C ASP A 213 -20.23 12.37 11.87
N PHE A 214 -21.49 12.39 11.43
CA PHE A 214 -21.83 12.45 10.01
C PHE A 214 -22.45 13.77 9.58
N THR A 215 -22.41 14.78 10.42
CA THR A 215 -23.05 16.07 10.14
C THR A 215 -22.58 16.66 8.81
N GLY A 216 -23.53 16.79 7.88
CA GLY A 216 -23.29 17.38 6.56
C GLY A 216 -22.68 16.44 5.51
N ASN A 217 -22.29 15.20 5.86
CA ASN A 217 -21.65 14.27 4.93
C ASN A 217 -22.56 13.19 4.34
N LEU A 218 -23.79 13.03 4.88
CA LEU A 218 -24.74 12.04 4.40
C LEU A 218 -25.71 12.62 3.37
N LEU A 219 -25.98 11.84 2.31
CA LEU A 219 -27.11 12.00 1.41
C LEU A 219 -28.29 11.14 1.88
N GLU A 220 -29.49 11.38 1.36
CA GLU A 220 -30.70 10.68 1.82
C GLU A 220 -30.61 9.16 1.62
N GLY A 221 -30.08 8.69 0.51
CA GLY A 221 -29.96 7.27 0.20
C GLY A 221 -31.28 6.57 -0.12
N TYR A 222 -31.26 5.22 -0.09
CA TYR A 222 -32.44 4.40 -0.39
C TYR A 222 -32.39 3.02 0.27
N ASP A 223 -33.51 2.51 0.75
CA ASP A 223 -33.64 1.15 1.31
C ASP A 223 -34.24 0.21 0.24
N PHE A 224 -33.43 -0.73 -0.23
CA PHE A 224 -33.76 -1.69 -1.26
C PHE A 224 -34.31 -3.01 -0.73
N ILE A 225 -34.34 -3.24 0.60
CA ILE A 225 -34.82 -4.52 1.15
C ILE A 225 -36.31 -4.69 0.87
N SER A 226 -36.65 -5.64 0.00
CA SER A 226 -38.01 -5.94 -0.43
C SER A 226 -38.75 -6.93 0.45
N ASN A 227 -38.28 -7.18 1.67
CA ASN A 227 -38.88 -8.10 2.64
C ASN A 227 -39.05 -7.42 4.01
N ALA A 228 -40.27 -7.26 4.46
CA ALA A 228 -40.62 -6.55 5.73
C ALA A 228 -39.95 -7.19 6.97
N ALA A 229 -39.89 -8.52 7.04
CA ALA A 229 -39.31 -9.21 8.19
C ALA A 229 -37.77 -9.00 8.25
N ARG A 230 -37.09 -8.91 7.10
CA ARG A 230 -35.65 -8.61 7.03
C ARG A 230 -35.35 -7.14 7.27
N SER A 231 -36.16 -6.25 6.64
CA SER A 231 -35.95 -4.81 6.77
C SER A 231 -36.38 -4.26 8.13
N ARG A 232 -37.21 -5.01 8.88
CA ARG A 232 -37.90 -4.56 10.09
C ARG A 232 -38.80 -3.36 9.86
N ARG A 233 -39.19 -3.11 8.60
CA ARG A 233 -40.20 -2.14 8.19
C ARG A 233 -41.61 -2.80 8.19
N PRO A 234 -42.68 -2.03 8.31
CA PRO A 234 -44.02 -2.59 8.33
C PRO A 234 -44.48 -3.18 6.99
N THR A 235 -43.86 -2.80 5.88
CA THR A 235 -44.23 -3.24 4.53
C THR A 235 -43.03 -3.79 3.76
N ASN A 236 -43.31 -4.47 2.64
CA ASN A 236 -42.27 -4.95 1.69
C ASN A 236 -41.84 -3.86 0.70
N ASP A 237 -42.35 -2.64 0.82
CA ASP A 237 -41.98 -1.57 -0.11
C ASP A 237 -40.51 -1.17 0.06
N ARG A 238 -39.86 -0.85 -1.04
CA ARG A 238 -38.56 -0.17 -1.07
C ARG A 238 -38.84 1.33 -0.90
N VAL A 239 -38.06 2.01 -0.08
CA VAL A 239 -38.39 3.38 0.35
C VAL A 239 -37.16 4.32 0.29
N PRO A 240 -37.38 5.63 0.08
CA PRO A 240 -36.35 6.65 0.26
C PRO A 240 -35.79 6.62 1.70
N GLY A 241 -34.53 7.04 1.82
CA GLY A 241 -33.75 6.96 3.04
C GLY A 241 -33.17 5.58 3.26
N ALA A 242 -32.06 5.52 3.95
CA ALA A 242 -31.35 4.27 4.24
C ALA A 242 -31.09 4.10 5.72
N LEU A 243 -32.15 4.30 6.52
CA LEU A 243 -32.09 4.11 7.96
C LEU A 243 -31.77 2.66 8.31
N ASP A 244 -30.73 2.45 9.13
CA ASP A 244 -30.45 1.14 9.70
C ASP A 244 -31.46 0.86 10.82
N TYR A 245 -32.43 -0.02 10.57
CA TYR A 245 -33.43 -0.45 11.54
C TYR A 245 -32.91 -1.51 12.52
N GLY A 246 -31.66 -1.90 12.40
CA GLY A 246 -31.02 -3.01 13.10
C GLY A 246 -31.17 -4.33 12.36
N ASP A 247 -30.17 -5.18 12.53
CA ASP A 247 -30.04 -6.49 11.88
C ASP A 247 -29.96 -7.66 12.89
N TRP A 248 -30.31 -7.40 14.18
CA TRP A 248 -30.22 -8.40 15.24
C TRP A 248 -31.05 -9.65 14.96
N VAL A 249 -30.62 -10.77 15.51
CA VAL A 249 -31.25 -12.09 15.42
C VAL A 249 -31.59 -12.57 16.82
N GLU A 250 -32.86 -12.87 17.08
CA GLU A 250 -33.34 -13.18 18.43
C GLU A 250 -33.03 -14.59 18.89
N ASN A 251 -32.96 -15.56 17.95
CA ASN A 251 -32.83 -16.96 18.30
C ASN A 251 -31.80 -17.68 17.45
N ASP A 252 -31.12 -18.65 18.04
CA ASP A 252 -30.27 -19.56 17.31
C ASP A 252 -31.03 -20.31 16.22
N ASN A 253 -30.38 -20.56 15.09
CA ASN A 253 -30.95 -21.21 13.90
C ASN A 253 -32.11 -20.45 13.22
N GLU A 254 -32.30 -19.18 13.52
CA GLU A 254 -33.39 -18.39 12.93
C GLU A 254 -33.13 -18.06 11.45
N CYS A 255 -31.90 -17.77 11.10
CA CYS A 255 -31.53 -17.42 9.73
C CYS A 255 -31.24 -18.64 8.86
N TYR A 256 -30.51 -19.58 9.40
CA TYR A 256 -30.16 -20.89 8.81
C TYR A 256 -29.70 -21.83 9.92
N GLN A 257 -29.61 -23.12 9.62
CA GLN A 257 -29.16 -24.10 10.61
C GLN A 257 -27.70 -23.82 11.02
N GLY A 258 -27.48 -23.55 12.29
CA GLY A 258 -26.19 -23.20 12.89
C GLY A 258 -25.96 -21.69 13.02
N SER A 259 -26.89 -20.82 12.57
CA SER A 259 -26.82 -19.40 12.88
C SER A 259 -27.07 -19.17 14.39
N LEU A 260 -26.35 -18.21 14.96
CA LEU A 260 -26.52 -17.83 16.36
C LEU A 260 -27.39 -16.56 16.47
N ALA A 261 -28.01 -16.40 17.62
CA ALA A 261 -28.60 -15.10 18.03
C ALA A 261 -27.46 -14.07 18.10
N ASP A 262 -27.74 -12.85 17.67
CA ASP A 262 -26.74 -11.78 17.64
C ASP A 262 -27.42 -10.42 17.78
N ASP A 263 -26.71 -9.46 18.33
CA ASP A 263 -27.12 -8.06 18.46
C ASP A 263 -27.04 -7.33 17.12
N SER A 264 -27.62 -6.14 17.03
CA SER A 264 -27.50 -5.27 15.86
C SER A 264 -26.06 -4.87 15.64
N SER A 265 -25.60 -5.06 14.40
CA SER A 265 -24.19 -4.86 14.05
C SER A 265 -23.80 -3.41 13.81
N TRP A 266 -24.72 -2.57 13.33
CA TRP A 266 -24.47 -1.18 12.88
C TRP A 266 -23.34 -1.12 11.84
N HIS A 267 -23.24 -2.16 11.02
CA HIS A 267 -22.10 -2.40 10.15
C HIS A 267 -21.97 -1.31 9.08
N GLY A 268 -23.06 -0.93 8.41
CA GLY A 268 -23.03 0.12 7.38
C GLY A 268 -22.63 1.48 7.93
N THR A 269 -23.00 1.80 9.19
CA THR A 269 -22.57 3.03 9.86
C THR A 269 -21.08 3.04 10.08
N HIS A 270 -20.51 1.94 10.54
CA HIS A 270 -19.07 1.78 10.74
C HIS A 270 -18.28 1.89 9.42
N VAL A 271 -18.76 1.23 8.38
CA VAL A 271 -18.18 1.27 7.02
C VAL A 271 -18.22 2.70 6.45
N ALA A 272 -19.38 3.38 6.57
CA ALA A 272 -19.54 4.77 6.15
C ALA A 272 -18.63 5.73 6.93
N GLY A 273 -18.40 5.44 8.21
CA GLY A 273 -17.45 6.18 9.05
C GLY A 273 -16.03 6.18 8.51
N THR A 274 -15.54 5.03 8.10
CA THR A 274 -14.21 4.94 7.45
C THR A 274 -14.14 5.82 6.19
N VAL A 275 -15.24 5.92 5.43
CA VAL A 275 -15.27 6.77 4.23
C VAL A 275 -15.25 8.25 4.61
N ALA A 276 -16.23 8.74 5.41
CA ALA A 276 -16.45 10.17 5.56
C ALA A 276 -17.08 10.57 6.89
N GLU A 277 -16.57 10.13 8.03
CA GLU A 277 -16.84 10.81 9.30
C GLU A 277 -16.39 12.27 9.25
N ALA A 278 -17.13 13.15 9.90
CA ALA A 278 -16.82 14.56 9.96
C ALA A 278 -15.53 14.79 10.75
N THR A 279 -14.52 15.26 10.07
CA THR A 279 -13.14 15.35 10.58
C THR A 279 -12.82 16.78 11.01
N ASN A 280 -11.96 16.96 12.00
CA ASN A 280 -11.60 18.25 12.60
C ASN A 280 -12.79 18.97 13.27
N ASN A 281 -13.72 18.24 13.84
CA ASN A 281 -14.87 18.75 14.57
C ASN A 281 -14.69 18.68 16.10
N GLY A 282 -13.56 18.12 16.58
CA GLY A 282 -13.20 18.01 18.02
C GLY A 282 -13.93 16.88 18.74
N ILE A 283 -14.71 16.06 18.07
CA ILE A 283 -15.45 14.92 18.61
C ILE A 283 -15.16 13.67 17.80
N GLY A 284 -15.30 12.51 18.41
CA GLY A 284 -15.31 11.21 17.75
C GLY A 284 -14.06 10.87 16.99
N MET A 285 -14.24 10.51 15.72
CA MET A 285 -13.23 9.94 14.84
C MET A 285 -13.21 10.65 13.48
N ALA A 286 -12.20 10.37 12.67
CA ALA A 286 -12.02 10.93 11.34
C ALA A 286 -12.44 9.93 10.25
N GLY A 287 -12.90 10.46 9.10
CA GLY A 287 -13.06 9.72 7.84
C GLY A 287 -11.88 9.95 6.89
N VAL A 288 -11.59 9.03 6.00
CA VAL A 288 -10.48 9.16 5.02
C VAL A 288 -10.79 10.25 4.00
N ALA A 289 -11.96 10.22 3.38
CA ALA A 289 -12.43 11.23 2.40
C ALA A 289 -13.50 12.11 3.03
N TYR A 290 -13.16 12.78 4.11
CA TYR A 290 -14.12 13.44 5.01
C TYR A 290 -14.88 14.64 4.44
N LYS A 291 -14.58 15.08 3.22
CA LYS A 291 -15.37 16.06 2.46
C LYS A 291 -16.18 15.44 1.32
N SER A 292 -16.03 14.13 1.07
CA SER A 292 -16.92 13.42 0.15
C SER A 292 -18.32 13.28 0.73
N LYS A 293 -19.28 12.92 -0.10
CA LYS A 293 -20.63 12.59 0.33
C LYS A 293 -20.80 11.08 0.37
N VAL A 294 -21.33 10.56 1.46
CA VAL A 294 -21.77 9.17 1.54
C VAL A 294 -23.22 9.08 1.08
N LEU A 295 -23.48 8.24 0.08
CA LEU A 295 -24.79 7.81 -0.33
C LEU A 295 -25.07 6.44 0.32
N PRO A 296 -25.79 6.39 1.45
CA PRO A 296 -26.10 5.12 2.09
C PRO A 296 -27.16 4.38 1.28
N VAL A 297 -26.94 3.08 1.01
CA VAL A 297 -27.88 2.23 0.28
C VAL A 297 -28.10 0.95 1.07
N ARG A 298 -29.28 0.82 1.67
CA ARG A 298 -29.57 -0.29 2.55
C ARG A 298 -30.02 -1.52 1.79
N VAL A 299 -29.29 -2.61 1.93
CA VAL A 299 -29.57 -3.93 1.32
C VAL A 299 -29.51 -5.07 2.32
N LEU A 300 -28.84 -4.87 3.46
CA LEU A 300 -28.67 -5.86 4.52
C LEU A 300 -29.59 -5.53 5.70
N GLY A 301 -30.24 -6.52 6.23
CA GLY A 301 -31.04 -6.46 7.43
C GLY A 301 -30.97 -7.80 8.16
N LYS A 302 -31.96 -8.16 8.94
CA LYS A 302 -32.04 -9.43 9.65
C LYS A 302 -31.74 -10.59 8.69
N CYS A 303 -30.74 -11.41 9.03
CA CYS A 303 -30.29 -12.55 8.21
C CYS A 303 -29.64 -12.17 6.85
N GLY A 304 -29.18 -10.94 6.68
CA GLY A 304 -28.47 -10.49 5.47
C GLY A 304 -29.37 -9.89 4.38
N GLY A 305 -28.94 -9.94 3.12
CA GLY A 305 -29.60 -9.34 1.97
C GLY A 305 -29.80 -10.29 0.80
N SER A 306 -30.84 -10.02 -0.04
CA SER A 306 -31.08 -10.83 -1.24
C SER A 306 -30.19 -10.35 -2.40
N LEU A 307 -29.76 -11.30 -3.25
CA LEU A 307 -29.01 -11.01 -4.47
C LEU A 307 -29.74 -9.99 -5.36
N SER A 308 -31.06 -10.13 -5.50
CA SER A 308 -31.87 -9.25 -6.34
C SER A 308 -31.91 -7.81 -5.82
N ASP A 309 -32.05 -7.61 -4.51
CA ASP A 309 -32.06 -6.28 -3.89
C ASP A 309 -30.67 -5.62 -4.03
N ILE A 310 -29.60 -6.38 -3.84
CA ILE A 310 -28.23 -5.89 -3.98
C ILE A 310 -27.93 -5.51 -5.45
N ALA A 311 -28.32 -6.32 -6.42
CA ALA A 311 -28.12 -6.02 -7.84
C ALA A 311 -28.84 -4.76 -8.30
N ASP A 312 -30.09 -4.55 -7.82
CA ASP A 312 -30.83 -3.32 -8.07
C ASP A 312 -30.17 -2.12 -7.38
N ALA A 313 -29.68 -2.30 -6.17
CA ALA A 313 -28.96 -1.26 -5.43
C ALA A 313 -27.67 -0.81 -6.16
N ILE A 314 -26.86 -1.74 -6.69
CA ILE A 314 -25.68 -1.43 -7.51
C ILE A 314 -26.09 -0.63 -8.75
N THR A 315 -27.15 -1.06 -9.43
CA THR A 315 -27.67 -0.40 -10.62
C THR A 315 -28.10 1.03 -10.30
N TRP A 316 -28.90 1.22 -9.25
CA TRP A 316 -29.43 2.54 -8.85
C TRP A 316 -28.31 3.47 -8.33
N ALA A 317 -27.43 2.97 -7.47
CA ALA A 317 -26.35 3.76 -6.88
C ALA A 317 -25.43 4.37 -7.95
N SER A 318 -25.19 3.65 -9.04
CA SER A 318 -24.41 4.12 -10.19
C SER A 318 -25.19 4.93 -11.24
N GLY A 319 -26.44 5.35 -10.93
CA GLY A 319 -27.28 6.17 -11.82
C GLY A 319 -28.09 5.38 -12.86
N GLY A 320 -28.12 4.03 -12.78
CA GLY A 320 -28.98 3.20 -13.63
C GLY A 320 -30.45 3.21 -13.17
N THR A 321 -31.34 2.84 -14.09
CA THR A 321 -32.79 2.80 -13.82
C THR A 321 -33.19 1.47 -13.22
N VAL A 322 -33.98 1.51 -12.13
CA VAL A 322 -34.63 0.37 -11.50
C VAL A 322 -36.14 0.58 -11.55
N ALA A 323 -36.88 -0.41 -12.06
CA ALA A 323 -38.33 -0.31 -12.22
C ALA A 323 -39.04 -0.06 -10.89
N GLY A 324 -39.92 0.93 -10.84
CA GLY A 324 -40.67 1.31 -9.66
C GLY A 324 -39.88 2.09 -8.59
N ILE A 325 -38.63 2.42 -8.84
CA ILE A 325 -37.76 3.20 -7.96
C ILE A 325 -37.47 4.56 -8.62
N PRO A 326 -37.53 5.68 -7.90
CA PRO A 326 -37.14 6.99 -8.43
C PRO A 326 -35.66 6.98 -8.87
N ALA A 327 -35.34 7.78 -9.89
CA ALA A 327 -33.95 7.94 -10.32
C ALA A 327 -33.08 8.45 -9.15
N ASN A 328 -31.86 7.97 -9.06
CA ASN A 328 -30.89 8.48 -8.08
C ASN A 328 -30.49 9.92 -8.45
N PRO A 329 -30.74 10.91 -7.60
CA PRO A 329 -30.35 12.29 -7.88
C PRO A 329 -28.83 12.52 -7.71
N ASN A 330 -28.12 11.57 -7.08
CA ASN A 330 -26.71 11.66 -6.75
C ASN A 330 -25.99 10.36 -7.14
N PRO A 331 -25.82 10.08 -8.44
CA PRO A 331 -25.05 8.91 -8.90
C PRO A 331 -23.66 8.91 -8.29
N ALA A 332 -23.23 7.75 -7.78
CA ALA A 332 -21.94 7.63 -7.12
C ALA A 332 -20.81 7.32 -8.10
N GLU A 333 -19.69 8.02 -7.96
CA GLU A 333 -18.43 7.72 -8.65
C GLU A 333 -17.82 6.42 -8.14
N ILE A 334 -18.08 6.08 -6.87
CA ILE A 334 -17.50 4.91 -6.21
C ILE A 334 -18.58 4.17 -5.44
N ILE A 335 -18.63 2.86 -5.58
CA ILE A 335 -19.44 1.96 -4.77
C ILE A 335 -18.52 1.15 -3.86
N ASN A 336 -18.81 1.13 -2.56
CA ASN A 336 -18.23 0.19 -1.60
C ASN A 336 -19.24 -0.88 -1.23
N MET A 337 -18.82 -2.14 -1.35
CA MET A 337 -19.58 -3.31 -0.90
C MET A 337 -18.78 -4.10 0.14
N SER A 338 -19.03 -3.81 1.40
CA SER A 338 -18.50 -4.55 2.56
C SER A 338 -19.36 -5.78 2.86
N LEU A 339 -19.70 -6.54 1.84
CA LEU A 339 -20.61 -7.69 1.91
C LEU A 339 -20.20 -8.80 0.95
N GLY A 340 -20.68 -9.99 1.19
CA GLY A 340 -20.43 -11.13 0.32
C GLY A 340 -21.10 -12.41 0.81
N GLY A 341 -20.84 -13.48 0.05
CA GLY A 341 -21.29 -14.83 0.38
C GLY A 341 -20.54 -15.88 -0.42
N GLY A 342 -20.63 -17.13 0.00
CA GLY A 342 -19.97 -18.25 -0.67
C GLY A 342 -20.54 -18.54 -2.07
N GLY A 343 -19.66 -18.91 -3.00
CA GLY A 343 -20.01 -19.36 -4.35
C GLY A 343 -19.30 -18.59 -5.47
N ALA A 344 -19.51 -19.05 -6.71
CA ALA A 344 -19.03 -18.35 -7.89
C ALA A 344 -19.79 -17.03 -8.12
N CYS A 345 -19.20 -16.12 -8.90
CA CYS A 345 -19.88 -14.88 -9.31
C CYS A 345 -21.18 -15.19 -10.06
N ASP A 346 -22.30 -14.70 -9.55
CA ASP A 346 -23.59 -14.85 -10.22
C ASP A 346 -23.68 -13.94 -11.46
N PRO A 347 -24.29 -14.42 -12.55
CA PRO A 347 -24.52 -13.59 -13.74
C PRO A 347 -25.30 -12.28 -13.44
N VAL A 348 -26.15 -12.29 -12.43
CA VAL A 348 -26.90 -11.11 -11.98
C VAL A 348 -25.96 -10.06 -11.36
N TYR A 349 -25.06 -10.48 -10.45
CA TYR A 349 -24.03 -9.59 -9.93
C TYR A 349 -23.13 -9.05 -11.04
N GLN A 350 -22.65 -9.95 -11.92
CA GLN A 350 -21.76 -9.54 -13.01
C GLN A 350 -22.43 -8.52 -13.95
N ALA A 351 -23.73 -8.70 -14.24
CA ALA A 351 -24.46 -7.76 -15.09
C ALA A 351 -24.62 -6.38 -14.39
N ALA A 352 -24.97 -6.35 -13.10
CA ALA A 352 -25.09 -5.11 -12.34
C ALA A 352 -23.76 -4.35 -12.24
N ILE A 353 -22.66 -5.08 -11.93
CA ILE A 353 -21.30 -4.54 -11.85
C ILE A 353 -20.87 -3.99 -13.21
N ASN A 354 -21.02 -4.75 -14.30
CA ASN A 354 -20.67 -4.29 -15.63
C ASN A 354 -21.44 -3.02 -16.01
N GLY A 355 -22.73 -2.94 -15.67
CA GLY A 355 -23.53 -1.74 -15.88
C GLY A 355 -23.03 -0.54 -15.08
N ALA A 356 -22.62 -0.72 -13.83
CA ALA A 356 -22.03 0.34 -13.00
C ALA A 356 -20.71 0.84 -13.59
N VAL A 357 -19.80 -0.08 -13.94
CA VAL A 357 -18.50 0.23 -14.56
C VAL A 357 -18.67 0.94 -15.90
N GLN A 358 -19.64 0.55 -16.74
CA GLN A 358 -19.95 1.24 -18.00
C GLN A 358 -20.44 2.69 -17.78
N ARG A 359 -21.05 2.98 -16.62
CA ARG A 359 -21.45 4.35 -16.25
C ARG A 359 -20.30 5.15 -15.61
N GLY A 360 -19.11 4.55 -15.46
CA GLY A 360 -17.92 5.17 -14.89
C GLY A 360 -17.74 4.94 -13.39
N THR A 361 -18.60 4.16 -12.73
CA THR A 361 -18.53 3.92 -11.29
C THR A 361 -17.50 2.83 -10.96
N VAL A 362 -16.55 3.15 -10.08
CA VAL A 362 -15.59 2.20 -9.52
C VAL A 362 -16.29 1.31 -8.49
N VAL A 363 -16.16 -0.01 -8.60
CA VAL A 363 -16.80 -0.97 -7.69
C VAL A 363 -15.75 -1.65 -6.82
N ILE A 364 -15.81 -1.41 -5.51
CA ILE A 364 -14.83 -1.91 -4.53
C ILE A 364 -15.52 -2.88 -3.59
N VAL A 365 -14.93 -4.06 -3.40
CA VAL A 365 -15.56 -5.19 -2.72
C VAL A 365 -14.62 -5.82 -1.69
N ALA A 366 -15.13 -6.13 -0.51
CA ALA A 366 -14.43 -6.91 0.49
C ALA A 366 -14.18 -8.35 0.01
N ALA A 367 -12.96 -8.88 0.15
CA ALA A 367 -12.58 -10.21 -0.33
C ALA A 367 -13.29 -11.37 0.41
N GLY A 368 -13.85 -11.12 1.60
CA GLY A 368 -14.50 -12.10 2.47
C GLY A 368 -13.62 -12.55 3.65
N ASN A 369 -14.24 -13.20 4.63
CA ASN A 369 -13.66 -13.45 5.96
C ASN A 369 -13.60 -14.94 6.34
N ASP A 370 -13.53 -15.83 5.35
CA ASP A 370 -13.54 -17.29 5.57
C ASP A 370 -12.13 -17.88 5.73
N GLY A 371 -11.07 -17.08 5.58
CA GLY A 371 -9.68 -17.55 5.52
C GLY A 371 -9.46 -18.52 4.34
N GLY A 372 -10.23 -18.38 3.28
CA GLY A 372 -10.29 -19.26 2.13
C GLY A 372 -9.98 -18.57 0.79
N PRO A 373 -10.02 -19.34 -0.32
CA PRO A 373 -9.80 -18.78 -1.65
C PRO A 373 -10.90 -17.78 -2.03
N VAL A 374 -10.52 -16.56 -2.42
CA VAL A 374 -11.44 -15.53 -2.92
C VAL A 374 -12.24 -15.98 -4.14
N ALA A 375 -11.74 -16.93 -4.91
CA ALA A 375 -12.47 -17.56 -6.01
C ALA A 375 -13.84 -18.16 -5.62
N ASN A 376 -14.05 -18.42 -4.33
CA ASN A 376 -15.30 -18.93 -3.77
C ASN A 376 -16.14 -17.83 -3.08
N ALA A 377 -15.77 -16.55 -3.17
CA ALA A 377 -16.41 -15.45 -2.45
C ALA A 377 -16.99 -14.43 -3.45
N ARG A 378 -18.31 -14.46 -3.63
CA ARG A 378 -19.03 -13.47 -4.45
C ARG A 378 -19.46 -12.27 -3.60
N PRO A 379 -19.51 -11.03 -4.13
CA PRO A 379 -19.14 -10.64 -5.50
C PRO A 379 -17.65 -10.32 -5.72
N ALA A 380 -16.76 -10.56 -4.74
CA ALA A 380 -15.33 -10.27 -4.87
C ALA A 380 -14.63 -11.04 -6.01
N ASN A 381 -15.18 -12.20 -6.39
CA ASN A 381 -14.70 -13.01 -7.52
C ASN A 381 -15.35 -12.66 -8.87
N CYS A 382 -16.12 -11.57 -8.94
CA CYS A 382 -16.64 -11.05 -10.22
C CYS A 382 -15.56 -10.25 -10.95
N ASN A 383 -15.70 -10.13 -12.27
CA ASN A 383 -14.84 -9.25 -13.05
C ASN A 383 -15.20 -7.76 -12.84
N ASN A 384 -14.26 -6.86 -13.09
CA ASN A 384 -14.43 -5.42 -13.03
C ASN A 384 -14.77 -4.89 -11.62
N VAL A 385 -14.26 -5.55 -10.60
CA VAL A 385 -14.29 -5.10 -9.21
C VAL A 385 -12.86 -4.95 -8.69
N VAL A 386 -12.65 -4.07 -7.73
CA VAL A 386 -11.42 -4.02 -6.92
C VAL A 386 -11.67 -4.86 -5.67
N ALA A 387 -11.11 -6.05 -5.61
CA ALA A 387 -11.25 -6.96 -4.48
C ALA A 387 -10.18 -6.67 -3.41
N VAL A 388 -10.61 -6.42 -2.17
CA VAL A 388 -9.76 -5.90 -1.10
C VAL A 388 -9.55 -6.94 0.01
N GLY A 389 -8.29 -7.33 0.23
CA GLY A 389 -7.87 -8.17 1.36
C GLY A 389 -7.66 -7.38 2.65
N ALA A 390 -7.50 -8.07 3.78
CA ALA A 390 -7.34 -7.45 5.09
C ALA A 390 -5.94 -7.64 5.69
N THR A 391 -5.34 -6.53 6.17
CA THR A 391 -4.08 -6.54 6.91
C THR A 391 -4.25 -6.18 8.37
N ARG A 392 -3.29 -6.64 9.20
CA ARG A 392 -3.10 -6.31 10.61
C ARG A 392 -2.34 -4.99 10.74
N ILE A 393 -2.30 -4.43 11.95
CA ILE A 393 -1.43 -3.28 12.28
C ILE A 393 0.06 -3.54 11.96
N THR A 394 0.48 -4.80 11.97
CA THR A 394 1.83 -5.23 11.58
C THR A 394 2.06 -5.28 10.07
N GLY A 395 1.03 -5.01 9.26
CA GLY A 395 1.05 -5.12 7.80
C GLY A 395 0.99 -6.56 7.26
N GLY A 396 0.88 -7.57 8.11
CA GLY A 396 0.67 -8.96 7.71
C GLY A 396 -0.79 -9.29 7.40
N ILE A 397 -1.01 -10.42 6.73
CA ILE A 397 -2.37 -10.95 6.47
C ILE A 397 -3.10 -11.25 7.79
N THR A 398 -4.40 -10.97 7.86
CA THR A 398 -5.25 -11.40 8.96
C THR A 398 -5.63 -12.88 8.81
N TYR A 399 -5.95 -13.55 9.94
CA TYR A 399 -6.28 -14.98 9.92
C TYR A 399 -7.59 -15.30 9.16
N TYR A 400 -8.48 -14.33 9.04
CA TYR A 400 -9.78 -14.47 8.39
C TYR A 400 -9.79 -14.03 6.92
N SER A 401 -8.83 -13.19 6.47
CA SER A 401 -8.88 -12.64 5.10
C SER A 401 -8.90 -13.74 4.06
N ASN A 402 -9.84 -13.66 3.14
CA ASN A 402 -9.77 -14.46 1.93
C ASN A 402 -8.55 -14.01 1.10
N TYR A 403 -8.03 -14.93 0.29
CA TYR A 403 -6.79 -14.78 -0.45
C TYR A 403 -6.90 -15.37 -1.86
N GLY A 404 -5.96 -15.07 -2.70
CA GLY A 404 -5.85 -15.63 -4.05
C GLY A 404 -5.57 -14.57 -5.12
N PRO A 405 -5.37 -14.99 -6.37
CA PRO A 405 -4.93 -14.09 -7.45
C PRO A 405 -5.97 -13.02 -7.85
N ALA A 406 -7.23 -13.18 -7.44
CA ALA A 406 -8.27 -12.18 -7.68
C ALA A 406 -8.39 -11.14 -6.56
N VAL A 407 -7.52 -11.15 -5.54
CA VAL A 407 -7.38 -10.03 -4.62
C VAL A 407 -6.42 -9.02 -5.25
N ASP A 408 -6.85 -7.78 -5.42
CA ASP A 408 -6.09 -6.74 -6.12
C ASP A 408 -5.05 -6.08 -5.22
N LEU A 409 -5.48 -5.66 -4.04
CA LEU A 409 -4.63 -5.07 -3.00
C LEU A 409 -5.25 -5.31 -1.62
N SER A 410 -4.55 -4.91 -0.58
CA SER A 410 -5.04 -5.02 0.79
C SER A 410 -5.06 -3.67 1.50
N ALA A 411 -5.87 -3.59 2.54
CA ALA A 411 -5.93 -2.42 3.42
C ALA A 411 -6.16 -2.86 4.89
N PRO A 412 -6.04 -1.97 5.88
CA PRO A 412 -6.26 -2.28 7.28
C PRO A 412 -7.65 -2.90 7.53
N GLY A 413 -7.68 -4.12 8.05
CA GLY A 413 -8.91 -4.81 8.47
C GLY A 413 -8.92 -5.18 9.95
N GLY A 414 -7.75 -5.10 10.60
CA GLY A 414 -7.57 -5.43 12.01
C GLY A 414 -7.31 -6.91 12.27
N GLY A 415 -6.37 -7.23 13.15
CA GLY A 415 -5.97 -8.60 13.50
C GLY A 415 -6.79 -9.23 14.63
N GLY A 416 -7.83 -8.55 15.11
CA GLY A 416 -8.63 -9.00 16.25
C GLY A 416 -7.83 -9.05 17.55
N SER A 417 -8.19 -9.99 18.41
CA SER A 417 -7.54 -10.17 19.72
C SER A 417 -6.04 -10.46 19.65
N VAL A 418 -5.52 -10.91 18.47
CA VAL A 418 -4.08 -11.18 18.28
C VAL A 418 -3.23 -9.92 18.42
N ASP A 419 -3.75 -8.77 17.98
CA ASP A 419 -3.06 -7.48 18.06
C ASP A 419 -3.52 -6.63 19.24
N GLY A 420 -4.47 -7.12 20.05
CA GLY A 420 -5.01 -6.43 21.20
C GLY A 420 -5.84 -5.19 20.85
N ASN A 421 -6.22 -4.44 21.87
CA ASN A 421 -6.99 -3.21 21.72
C ASN A 421 -6.09 -1.98 21.99
N PRO A 422 -6.08 -0.93 21.14
CA PRO A 422 -6.95 -0.72 19.98
C PRO A 422 -6.43 -1.33 18.67
N GLY A 423 -5.16 -1.75 18.60
CA GLY A 423 -4.45 -2.12 17.37
C GLY A 423 -5.04 -3.29 16.58
N GLY A 424 -5.83 -4.15 17.24
CA GLY A 424 -6.48 -5.30 16.58
C GLY A 424 -7.76 -4.97 15.82
N PHE A 425 -8.25 -3.72 15.89
CA PHE A 425 -9.54 -3.34 15.33
C PHE A 425 -9.44 -2.04 14.54
N VAL A 426 -10.32 -1.90 13.56
CA VAL A 426 -10.66 -0.62 12.92
C VAL A 426 -11.79 0.00 13.73
N TRP A 427 -11.62 1.25 14.15
CA TRP A 427 -12.56 1.94 15.04
C TRP A 427 -13.28 3.04 14.30
N GLN A 428 -14.63 3.03 14.36
CA GLN A 428 -15.50 4.01 13.71
C GLN A 428 -16.84 4.14 14.43
N ALA A 429 -17.71 5.01 13.91
CA ALA A 429 -19.05 5.26 14.40
C ALA A 429 -19.94 4.01 14.42
N VAL A 430 -20.68 3.83 15.48
CA VAL A 430 -21.72 2.80 15.65
C VAL A 430 -22.84 3.33 16.56
N SER A 431 -23.82 2.49 16.87
CA SER A 431 -24.76 2.70 18.00
C SER A 431 -24.43 1.72 19.12
N SER A 432 -24.69 2.10 20.35
CA SER A 432 -24.64 1.21 21.52
C SER A 432 -25.92 0.39 21.74
N SER A 433 -26.96 0.59 20.93
CA SER A 433 -28.16 -0.22 20.98
C SER A 433 -27.88 -1.64 20.48
N THR A 434 -28.44 -2.64 21.14
CA THR A 434 -28.33 -4.05 20.75
C THR A 434 -29.40 -4.50 19.75
N THR A 435 -30.44 -3.69 19.58
CA THR A 435 -31.58 -4.04 18.70
C THR A 435 -31.89 -2.91 17.71
N SER A 436 -33.00 -2.18 17.90
CA SER A 436 -33.40 -1.06 17.04
C SER A 436 -32.54 0.18 17.28
N PRO A 437 -32.44 1.09 16.31
CA PRO A 437 -31.70 2.33 16.51
C PRO A 437 -32.36 3.20 17.56
N ASP A 438 -31.63 3.57 18.58
CA ASP A 438 -32.07 4.53 19.59
C ASP A 438 -31.38 5.87 19.32
N LEU A 439 -32.18 6.93 19.16
CA LEU A 439 -31.75 8.29 18.83
C LEU A 439 -30.96 8.97 19.98
N GLY A 440 -30.10 8.35 20.62
CA GLY A 440 -29.27 8.90 21.70
C GLY A 440 -28.06 8.05 21.99
N THR A 441 -27.87 7.00 21.19
CA THR A 441 -26.86 5.98 21.45
C THR A 441 -25.69 6.02 20.46
N SER A 442 -25.44 7.18 19.82
CA SER A 442 -24.24 7.40 19.01
C SER A 442 -23.00 7.14 19.82
N THR A 443 -22.16 6.24 19.34
CA THR A 443 -20.88 5.86 19.98
C THR A 443 -19.90 5.37 18.93
N TYR A 444 -18.76 4.86 19.38
CA TYR A 444 -17.70 4.35 18.50
C TYR A 444 -17.35 2.92 18.91
N GLY A 445 -17.06 2.09 17.92
CA GLY A 445 -16.76 0.68 18.15
C GLY A 445 -15.67 0.15 17.24
N GLY A 446 -14.92 -0.84 17.74
CA GLY A 446 -13.89 -1.53 16.97
C GLY A 446 -14.45 -2.77 16.28
N LYS A 447 -14.16 -2.92 14.98
CA LYS A 447 -14.53 -4.09 14.18
C LYS A 447 -13.32 -4.62 13.43
N GLY A 448 -13.32 -5.91 13.08
CA GLY A 448 -12.31 -6.55 12.24
C GLY A 448 -12.95 -7.27 11.06
N GLY A 449 -12.37 -7.17 9.88
CA GLY A 449 -12.88 -7.81 8.66
C GLY A 449 -12.37 -7.16 7.38
N THR A 450 -12.43 -7.87 6.27
CA THR A 450 -12.25 -7.28 4.93
C THR A 450 -13.30 -6.20 4.64
N SER A 451 -14.42 -6.24 5.36
CA SER A 451 -15.46 -5.20 5.39
C SER A 451 -14.94 -3.85 5.90
N MET A 452 -13.90 -3.85 6.74
CA MET A 452 -13.24 -2.64 7.23
C MET A 452 -12.12 -2.21 6.28
N SER A 453 -11.55 -3.14 5.51
CA SER A 453 -10.50 -2.85 4.52
C SER A 453 -11.05 -2.15 3.27
N SER A 454 -12.14 -2.64 2.71
CA SER A 454 -12.71 -2.11 1.45
C SER A 454 -13.09 -0.62 1.51
N PRO A 455 -13.68 -0.06 2.59
CA PRO A 455 -13.99 1.36 2.64
C PRO A 455 -12.76 2.27 2.70
N HIS A 456 -11.59 1.80 3.16
CA HIS A 456 -10.34 2.55 3.03
C HIS A 456 -9.98 2.75 1.55
N VAL A 457 -10.10 1.68 0.75
CA VAL A 457 -9.81 1.74 -0.69
C VAL A 457 -10.84 2.63 -1.41
N ALA A 458 -12.13 2.52 -1.07
CA ALA A 458 -13.18 3.36 -1.62
C ALA A 458 -12.96 4.85 -1.33
N ALA A 459 -12.56 5.16 -0.12
CA ALA A 459 -12.28 6.54 0.27
C ALA A 459 -11.00 7.09 -0.39
N VAL A 460 -9.93 6.29 -0.54
CA VAL A 460 -8.74 6.73 -1.29
C VAL A 460 -9.06 6.94 -2.77
N ALA A 461 -9.88 6.10 -3.38
CA ALA A 461 -10.38 6.33 -4.74
C ALA A 461 -11.15 7.66 -4.83
N ALA A 462 -11.93 8.02 -3.79
CA ALA A 462 -12.62 9.31 -3.72
C ALA A 462 -11.64 10.48 -3.59
N LEU A 463 -10.57 10.35 -2.79
CA LEU A 463 -9.51 11.35 -2.70
C LEU A 463 -8.87 11.59 -4.07
N VAL A 464 -8.59 10.52 -4.82
CA VAL A 464 -7.98 10.60 -6.16
C VAL A 464 -8.90 11.30 -7.15
N GLN A 465 -10.17 10.89 -7.24
CA GLN A 465 -11.13 11.54 -8.15
C GLN A 465 -11.31 13.03 -7.81
N SER A 466 -11.44 13.35 -6.53
CA SER A 466 -11.53 14.74 -6.06
C SER A 466 -10.30 15.56 -6.44
N ALA A 467 -9.10 15.02 -6.27
CA ALA A 467 -7.86 15.69 -6.63
C ALA A 467 -7.78 15.98 -8.14
N LEU A 468 -8.18 15.03 -8.98
CA LEU A 468 -8.20 15.23 -10.43
C LEU A 468 -9.19 16.33 -10.83
N ILE A 469 -10.42 16.29 -10.29
CA ILE A 469 -11.44 17.32 -10.53
C ILE A 469 -10.94 18.71 -10.10
N ALA A 470 -10.34 18.81 -8.93
CA ALA A 470 -9.79 20.07 -8.41
C ALA A 470 -8.67 20.64 -9.30
N ASN A 471 -7.96 19.79 -10.04
CA ASN A 471 -6.90 20.15 -10.99
C ASN A 471 -7.41 20.24 -12.44
N ASN A 472 -8.73 20.30 -12.68
CA ASN A 472 -9.37 20.35 -14.01
C ASN A 472 -8.95 19.19 -14.93
N ARG A 473 -8.71 18.02 -14.35
CA ARG A 473 -8.42 16.78 -15.07
C ARG A 473 -9.64 15.86 -15.06
N ASP A 474 -9.78 15.06 -16.11
CA ASP A 474 -10.85 14.07 -16.19
C ASP A 474 -10.70 13.03 -15.08
N PRO A 475 -11.80 12.60 -14.43
CA PRO A 475 -11.80 11.49 -13.50
C PRO A 475 -11.26 10.20 -14.14
N LEU A 476 -10.56 9.39 -13.37
CA LEU A 476 -10.09 8.08 -13.85
C LEU A 476 -11.28 7.15 -14.12
N THR A 477 -11.17 6.40 -15.20
CA THR A 477 -12.07 5.27 -15.46
C THR A 477 -11.89 4.19 -14.39
N PRO A 478 -12.88 3.31 -14.16
CA PRO A 478 -12.76 2.23 -13.18
C PRO A 478 -11.51 1.36 -13.36
N ALA A 479 -11.17 0.99 -14.60
CA ALA A 479 -9.97 0.20 -14.88
C ALA A 479 -8.67 0.97 -14.61
N ALA A 480 -8.61 2.27 -14.92
CA ALA A 480 -7.46 3.10 -14.62
C ALA A 480 -7.30 3.32 -13.10
N MET A 481 -8.40 3.45 -12.35
CA MET A 481 -8.38 3.53 -10.89
C MET A 481 -7.87 2.23 -10.27
N GLU A 482 -8.35 1.07 -10.72
CA GLU A 482 -7.84 -0.23 -10.27
C GLU A 482 -6.33 -0.34 -10.50
N THR A 483 -5.86 -0.01 -11.69
CA THR A 483 -4.43 -0.03 -12.04
C THR A 483 -3.64 0.89 -11.12
N LEU A 484 -4.07 2.14 -10.94
CA LEU A 484 -3.42 3.11 -10.06
C LEU A 484 -3.28 2.58 -8.63
N LEU A 485 -4.37 2.09 -8.04
CA LEU A 485 -4.39 1.58 -6.66
C LEU A 485 -3.45 0.38 -6.48
N LYS A 486 -3.35 -0.51 -7.48
CA LYS A 486 -2.45 -1.67 -7.47
C LYS A 486 -0.99 -1.29 -7.63
N GLU A 487 -0.68 -0.34 -8.50
CA GLU A 487 0.70 0.11 -8.77
C GLU A 487 1.27 0.96 -7.63
N THR A 488 0.42 1.67 -6.90
CA THR A 488 0.83 2.55 -5.80
C THR A 488 0.72 1.91 -4.42
N ALA A 489 0.20 0.68 -4.35
CA ALA A 489 0.19 -0.09 -3.11
C ALA A 489 1.63 -0.35 -2.64
N ARG A 490 1.94 0.02 -1.40
CA ARG A 490 3.29 -0.19 -0.86
C ARG A 490 3.52 -1.68 -0.53
N PRO A 491 4.75 -2.18 -0.68
CA PRO A 491 5.09 -3.55 -0.38
C PRO A 491 4.70 -3.95 1.05
N PHE A 492 4.30 -5.19 1.25
CA PHE A 492 4.04 -5.72 2.58
C PHE A 492 5.33 -5.69 3.42
N PRO A 493 5.30 -5.14 4.66
CA PRO A 493 6.48 -5.05 5.52
C PRO A 493 6.89 -6.42 6.08
N VAL A 494 6.03 -7.42 5.95
CA VAL A 494 6.27 -8.82 6.33
C VAL A 494 5.97 -9.72 5.14
N SER A 495 6.64 -10.87 5.07
CA SER A 495 6.43 -11.83 3.97
C SER A 495 5.01 -12.40 4.01
N ILE A 496 4.30 -12.26 2.90
CA ILE A 496 3.02 -12.93 2.67
C ILE A 496 3.31 -14.28 1.99
N PRO A 497 2.78 -15.41 2.50
CA PRO A 497 3.02 -16.70 1.88
C PRO A 497 2.51 -16.73 0.44
N ALA A 498 3.31 -17.26 -0.49
CA ALA A 498 2.93 -17.38 -1.90
C ALA A 498 1.67 -18.22 -2.13
N SER A 499 1.31 -19.09 -1.18
CA SER A 499 0.07 -19.89 -1.20
C SER A 499 -1.18 -19.09 -0.82
N THR A 500 -1.02 -17.94 -0.18
CA THR A 500 -2.13 -17.09 0.31
C THR A 500 -1.90 -15.62 -0.08
N PRO A 501 -1.73 -15.29 -1.39
CA PRO A 501 -1.50 -13.91 -1.81
C PRO A 501 -2.74 -13.05 -1.54
N ILE A 502 -2.51 -11.82 -1.11
CA ILE A 502 -3.54 -10.83 -0.80
C ILE A 502 -3.34 -9.53 -1.60
N GLY A 503 -3.03 -9.68 -2.88
CA GLY A 503 -2.86 -8.58 -3.82
C GLY A 503 -1.44 -8.01 -3.86
N THR A 504 -1.30 -6.85 -4.51
CA THR A 504 0.00 -6.23 -4.84
C THR A 504 0.71 -5.59 -3.65
N GLY A 505 -0.04 -5.20 -2.60
CA GLY A 505 0.52 -4.52 -1.43
C GLY A 505 -0.56 -3.93 -0.52
N ILE A 506 -0.12 -3.08 0.42
CA ILE A 506 -1.01 -2.32 1.31
C ILE A 506 -1.32 -0.98 0.66
N LEU A 507 -2.58 -0.58 0.64
CA LEU A 507 -3.04 0.73 0.20
C LEU A 507 -2.17 1.87 0.76
N ASP A 508 -1.73 2.79 -0.11
CA ASP A 508 -1.06 4.03 0.27
C ASP A 508 -1.77 5.23 -0.36
N ALA A 509 -2.47 6.00 0.46
CA ALA A 509 -3.29 7.12 0.00
C ALA A 509 -2.44 8.23 -0.63
N LYS A 510 -1.28 8.52 -0.06
CA LYS A 510 -0.40 9.58 -0.58
C LYS A 510 0.24 9.17 -1.92
N ALA A 511 0.73 7.95 -2.00
CA ALA A 511 1.32 7.44 -3.25
C ALA A 511 0.29 7.40 -4.40
N ALA A 512 -0.97 7.03 -4.11
CA ALA A 512 -2.04 7.05 -5.09
C ALA A 512 -2.32 8.48 -5.62
N LEU A 513 -2.38 9.47 -4.72
CA LEU A 513 -2.57 10.87 -5.11
C LEU A 513 -1.38 11.42 -5.90
N ASP A 514 -0.15 11.16 -5.46
CA ASP A 514 1.05 11.63 -6.16
C ASP A 514 1.08 11.08 -7.59
N LYS A 515 0.85 9.79 -7.74
CA LYS A 515 0.82 9.14 -9.05
C LYS A 515 -0.32 9.66 -9.94
N ALA A 516 -1.51 9.87 -9.37
CA ALA A 516 -2.65 10.39 -10.11
C ALA A 516 -2.41 11.83 -10.61
N LEU A 517 -1.68 12.63 -9.85
CA LEU A 517 -1.40 14.03 -10.17
C LEU A 517 -0.08 14.24 -10.93
N GLU A 518 0.68 13.18 -11.18
CA GLU A 518 1.83 13.30 -12.10
C GLU A 518 1.36 13.97 -13.40
N GLU A 519 2.07 15.04 -13.80
CA GLU A 519 1.80 15.69 -15.06
C GLU A 519 1.90 14.66 -16.20
N PRO A 520 0.93 14.61 -17.12
CA PRO A 520 1.15 13.85 -18.34
C PRO A 520 2.42 14.39 -18.95
N CYS A 521 3.38 13.53 -19.15
CA CYS A 521 4.63 13.92 -19.76
C CYS A 521 4.35 14.55 -21.12
N THR A 522 4.56 15.84 -21.28
CA THR A 522 4.17 16.60 -22.50
C THR A 522 5.32 16.75 -23.50
N GLU A 523 6.56 16.45 -23.10
CA GLU A 523 7.73 16.51 -23.99
C GLU A 523 8.69 15.34 -23.66
N ASP A 524 9.01 14.54 -24.68
CA ASP A 524 9.97 13.41 -24.64
C ASP A 524 9.70 12.29 -23.64
N CYS A 525 8.44 12.01 -23.35
CA CYS A 525 8.10 10.76 -22.70
C CYS A 525 8.35 9.62 -23.67
N GLY A 526 9.35 8.84 -23.40
CA GLY A 526 9.48 7.55 -24.04
C GLY A 526 8.17 6.76 -23.85
N PRO A 527 7.82 5.89 -24.78
CA PRO A 527 6.57 5.12 -24.75
C PRO A 527 6.43 4.34 -23.43
N THR A 528 5.23 4.22 -22.90
CA THR A 528 4.95 3.43 -21.70
C THR A 528 5.33 1.98 -21.94
N ALA A 529 6.41 1.53 -21.34
CA ALA A 529 6.98 0.21 -21.55
C ALA A 529 7.24 -0.49 -20.20
N THR A 530 7.02 -1.80 -20.16
CA THR A 530 7.35 -2.60 -18.97
C THR A 530 8.88 -2.77 -18.85
N PRO A 531 9.53 -2.35 -17.76
CA PRO A 531 10.96 -2.48 -17.63
C PRO A 531 11.41 -3.94 -17.45
N LEU A 532 12.41 -4.36 -18.20
CA LEU A 532 13.09 -5.65 -18.03
C LEU A 532 14.26 -5.52 -17.06
N THR A 533 14.37 -6.46 -16.14
CA THR A 533 15.53 -6.58 -15.26
C THR A 533 16.60 -7.46 -15.90
N ASN A 534 17.86 -7.04 -15.82
CA ASN A 534 18.98 -7.78 -16.42
C ASN A 534 19.04 -9.24 -15.95
N LYS A 535 19.03 -10.17 -16.91
CA LYS A 535 19.06 -11.64 -16.72
C LYS A 535 17.85 -12.23 -16.00
N VAL A 536 16.77 -11.46 -15.85
CA VAL A 536 15.50 -11.95 -15.29
C VAL A 536 14.51 -12.13 -16.42
N ALA A 537 14.00 -13.35 -16.59
CA ALA A 537 13.01 -13.65 -17.61
C ALA A 537 11.60 -13.26 -17.15
N VAL A 538 10.86 -12.59 -18.03
CA VAL A 538 9.41 -12.39 -17.90
C VAL A 538 8.72 -13.47 -18.72
N GLY A 539 8.01 -14.38 -18.08
CA GLY A 539 7.39 -15.55 -18.70
C GLY A 539 5.86 -15.52 -18.70
N GLY A 540 5.26 -16.52 -19.36
CA GLY A 540 3.81 -16.67 -19.41
C GLY A 540 3.10 -15.72 -20.38
N LEU A 541 3.84 -15.05 -21.28
CA LEU A 541 3.29 -14.10 -22.23
C LEU A 541 2.36 -14.78 -23.23
N SER A 542 1.19 -14.21 -23.46
CA SER A 542 0.19 -14.74 -24.38
C SER A 542 -0.53 -13.58 -25.08
N GLY A 543 -0.93 -13.80 -26.33
CA GLY A 543 -1.64 -12.79 -27.12
C GLY A 543 -2.26 -13.34 -28.40
N ALA A 544 -3.20 -12.59 -28.96
CA ALA A 544 -3.77 -12.89 -30.28
C ALA A 544 -2.78 -12.50 -31.40
N GLY A 545 -3.04 -12.93 -32.62
CA GLY A 545 -2.35 -12.39 -33.80
C GLY A 545 -2.62 -10.89 -33.92
N GLY A 546 -1.57 -10.10 -34.13
CA GLY A 546 -1.59 -8.64 -34.14
C GLY A 546 -1.49 -7.96 -32.78
N SER A 547 -1.42 -8.72 -31.66
CA SER A 547 -1.18 -8.12 -30.33
C SER A 547 0.25 -7.59 -30.22
N GLU A 548 0.43 -6.46 -29.53
CA GLU A 548 1.72 -5.82 -29.27
C GLU A 548 1.94 -5.66 -27.77
N VAL A 549 3.15 -5.94 -27.30
CA VAL A 549 3.59 -5.69 -25.92
C VAL A 549 4.91 -4.95 -25.96
N LEU A 550 5.03 -3.85 -25.21
CA LEU A 550 6.20 -3.02 -25.19
C LEU A 550 6.97 -3.18 -23.87
N TYR A 551 8.28 -3.42 -24.03
CA TYR A 551 9.23 -3.49 -22.92
C TYR A 551 10.30 -2.43 -23.06
N SER A 552 10.99 -2.11 -21.95
CA SER A 552 12.18 -1.27 -21.93
C SER A 552 13.35 -1.94 -21.20
N PHE A 553 14.57 -1.56 -21.55
CA PHE A 553 15.77 -2.01 -20.87
C PHE A 553 16.83 -0.90 -20.86
N GLU A 554 17.38 -0.58 -19.68
CA GLU A 554 18.48 0.39 -19.53
C GLU A 554 19.81 -0.27 -19.85
N ALA A 555 20.37 0.05 -21.01
CA ALA A 555 21.63 -0.52 -21.47
C ALA A 555 22.82 0.34 -21.07
N GLN A 556 23.93 -0.33 -20.71
CA GLN A 556 25.23 0.28 -20.47
C GLN A 556 26.06 0.30 -21.76
N ALA A 557 26.77 1.41 -22.01
CA ALA A 557 27.61 1.53 -23.19
C ALA A 557 28.67 0.44 -23.27
N GLY A 558 28.90 -0.07 -24.46
CA GLY A 558 29.99 -0.99 -24.79
C GLY A 558 29.85 -2.42 -24.25
N LYS A 559 28.80 -2.72 -23.46
CA LYS A 559 28.52 -4.09 -23.02
C LYS A 559 27.51 -4.72 -23.96
N VAL A 560 27.80 -5.94 -24.44
CA VAL A 560 26.89 -6.65 -25.34
C VAL A 560 25.48 -6.78 -24.72
N LEU A 561 24.47 -6.28 -25.41
CA LEU A 561 23.06 -6.47 -25.06
C LEU A 561 22.48 -7.56 -25.95
N SER A 562 21.87 -8.58 -25.36
CA SER A 562 21.14 -9.64 -26.03
C SER A 562 19.71 -9.71 -25.51
N LEU A 563 18.75 -9.58 -26.41
CA LEU A 563 17.31 -9.67 -26.13
C LEU A 563 16.82 -10.96 -26.74
N LEU A 564 16.25 -11.84 -25.94
CA LEU A 564 15.86 -13.19 -26.35
C LEU A 564 14.40 -13.45 -25.96
N THR A 565 13.67 -14.11 -26.88
CA THR A 565 12.41 -14.76 -26.54
C THR A 565 12.52 -16.25 -26.75
N ASN A 566 11.76 -17.04 -25.99
CA ASN A 566 11.71 -18.48 -26.14
C ASN A 566 10.47 -19.09 -25.47
N GLY A 567 10.26 -20.37 -25.72
CA GLY A 567 9.19 -21.17 -25.10
C GLY A 567 7.81 -20.93 -25.71
N GLY A 568 6.83 -21.60 -25.13
CA GLY A 568 5.43 -21.50 -25.52
C GLY A 568 5.10 -22.03 -26.90
N SER A 569 3.96 -21.60 -27.44
CA SER A 569 3.44 -21.93 -28.76
C SER A 569 3.04 -20.65 -29.53
N GLY A 570 2.94 -20.73 -30.85
CA GLY A 570 2.58 -19.59 -31.72
C GLY A 570 3.77 -19.00 -32.47
N ASN A 571 3.68 -17.72 -32.86
CA ASN A 571 4.74 -17.01 -33.59
C ASN A 571 4.79 -15.56 -33.13
N VAL A 572 5.95 -15.12 -32.65
CA VAL A 572 6.20 -13.74 -32.22
C VAL A 572 7.38 -13.13 -32.99
N SER A 573 7.31 -11.83 -33.22
CA SER A 573 8.43 -11.01 -33.75
C SER A 573 8.89 -10.03 -32.70
N VAL A 574 10.19 -9.68 -32.70
CA VAL A 574 10.79 -8.69 -31.81
C VAL A 574 11.35 -7.54 -32.62
N TYR A 575 10.93 -6.31 -32.32
CA TYR A 575 11.47 -5.06 -32.86
C TYR A 575 12.11 -4.27 -31.73
N VAL A 576 13.26 -3.63 -31.99
CA VAL A 576 14.01 -2.89 -30.96
C VAL A 576 14.48 -1.55 -31.50
N SER A 577 14.34 -0.49 -30.70
CA SER A 577 14.93 0.82 -30.96
C SER A 577 15.49 1.45 -29.68
N GLN A 578 16.56 2.22 -29.83
CA GLN A 578 17.11 3.02 -28.75
C GLN A 578 16.38 4.37 -28.68
N GLY A 579 15.97 4.77 -27.47
CA GLY A 579 15.38 6.08 -27.15
C GLY A 579 13.95 6.34 -27.66
N LYS A 580 13.37 5.44 -28.46
CA LYS A 580 12.01 5.58 -28.98
C LYS A 580 11.34 4.22 -29.21
N GLU A 581 10.01 4.23 -29.25
CA GLU A 581 9.24 3.02 -29.55
C GLU A 581 9.50 2.53 -30.98
N PRO A 582 9.86 1.24 -31.19
CA PRO A 582 9.99 0.66 -32.53
C PRO A 582 8.62 0.42 -33.18
N THR A 583 8.59 0.56 -34.50
CA THR A 583 7.42 0.17 -35.31
C THR A 583 7.84 -0.92 -36.31
N ALA A 584 6.87 -1.53 -37.02
CA ALA A 584 7.15 -2.52 -38.04
C ALA A 584 8.05 -1.99 -39.21
N THR A 585 8.08 -0.66 -39.42
CA THR A 585 8.83 0.01 -40.48
C THR A 585 9.98 0.88 -39.99
N ALA A 586 10.04 1.22 -38.68
CA ALA A 586 11.08 2.05 -38.06
C ALA A 586 11.60 1.37 -36.79
N TYR A 587 12.79 0.78 -36.87
CA TYR A 587 13.48 0.05 -35.81
C TYR A 587 14.98 0.09 -36.03
N ASP A 588 15.77 -0.10 -34.96
CA ASP A 588 17.23 -0.22 -35.07
C ASP A 588 17.65 -1.68 -35.29
N ALA A 589 16.89 -2.63 -34.74
CA ALA A 589 17.11 -4.06 -34.99
C ALA A 589 15.80 -4.83 -34.84
N LYS A 590 15.71 -5.98 -35.49
CA LYS A 590 14.57 -6.90 -35.34
C LYS A 590 14.96 -8.36 -35.47
N SER A 591 14.10 -9.25 -35.00
CA SER A 591 14.11 -10.67 -35.29
C SER A 591 12.67 -11.13 -35.54
N THR A 592 12.44 -11.78 -36.69
CA THR A 592 11.10 -12.15 -37.20
C THR A 592 11.13 -13.56 -37.78
N ARG A 593 11.75 -14.51 -37.06
CA ARG A 593 11.83 -15.91 -37.47
C ARG A 593 10.50 -16.61 -37.18
N PRO A 594 10.16 -17.67 -37.95
CA PRO A 594 9.01 -18.49 -37.60
C PRO A 594 9.16 -19.10 -36.20
N GLY A 595 8.13 -18.96 -35.35
CA GLY A 595 8.09 -19.46 -33.97
C GLY A 595 8.36 -18.37 -32.94
N ASN A 596 8.76 -18.78 -31.71
CA ASN A 596 8.89 -17.90 -30.57
C ASN A 596 10.35 -17.69 -30.11
N SER A 597 11.32 -18.23 -30.85
CA SER A 597 12.76 -18.14 -30.48
C SER A 597 13.43 -17.01 -31.23
N GLU A 598 13.21 -15.79 -30.76
CA GLU A 598 13.81 -14.60 -31.36
C GLU A 598 15.06 -14.17 -30.61
N THR A 599 16.00 -13.56 -31.34
CA THR A 599 17.22 -13.00 -30.76
C THR A 599 17.60 -11.72 -31.45
N VAL A 600 17.69 -10.63 -30.69
CA VAL A 600 18.26 -9.37 -31.13
C VAL A 600 19.51 -9.08 -30.31
N ARG A 601 20.61 -8.72 -30.96
CA ARG A 601 21.90 -8.49 -30.30
C ARG A 601 22.55 -7.19 -30.76
N PHE A 602 22.94 -6.38 -29.78
CA PHE A 602 23.78 -5.19 -29.98
C PHE A 602 25.17 -5.48 -29.37
N THR A 603 26.23 -5.45 -30.20
CA THR A 603 27.59 -5.78 -29.76
C THR A 603 28.26 -4.62 -29.03
N ALA A 604 27.88 -3.40 -29.32
CA ALA A 604 28.38 -2.17 -28.70
C ALA A 604 27.22 -1.17 -28.56
N PRO A 605 26.26 -1.44 -27.68
CA PRO A 605 25.13 -0.52 -27.49
C PRO A 605 25.60 0.82 -26.96
N VAL A 606 24.88 1.88 -27.30
CA VAL A 606 24.97 3.19 -26.64
C VAL A 606 24.28 3.08 -25.29
N ALA A 607 24.71 3.83 -24.28
CA ALA A 607 24.00 3.88 -23.00
C ALA A 607 22.62 4.53 -23.17
N GLY A 608 21.63 4.03 -22.44
CA GLY A 608 20.27 4.55 -22.42
C GLY A 608 19.22 3.49 -22.64
N THR A 609 17.97 3.93 -22.72
CA THR A 609 16.79 3.06 -22.80
C THR A 609 16.64 2.46 -24.19
N TYR A 610 16.55 1.15 -24.26
CA TYR A 610 16.16 0.38 -25.45
C TYR A 610 14.70 -0.05 -25.26
N TYR A 611 13.85 0.28 -26.25
CA TYR A 611 12.47 -0.15 -26.31
C TYR A 611 12.36 -1.42 -27.16
N ILE A 612 11.65 -2.43 -26.62
CA ILE A 612 11.54 -3.75 -27.22
C ILE A 612 10.05 -4.06 -27.40
N LYS A 613 9.60 -4.08 -28.66
CA LYS A 613 8.23 -4.44 -29.01
C LYS A 613 8.15 -5.90 -29.40
N LEU A 614 7.35 -6.67 -28.69
CA LEU A 614 6.98 -8.05 -29.02
C LEU A 614 5.65 -7.99 -29.79
N VAL A 615 5.61 -8.55 -30.98
CA VAL A 615 4.44 -8.56 -31.86
C VAL A 615 4.02 -10.00 -32.13
N GLY A 616 2.75 -10.33 -31.88
CA GLY A 616 2.18 -11.62 -32.26
C GLY A 616 1.92 -11.69 -33.77
N GLU A 617 2.73 -12.41 -34.51
CA GLU A 617 2.46 -12.69 -35.93
C GLU A 617 1.29 -13.67 -36.09
N SER A 618 1.09 -14.53 -35.12
CA SER A 618 -0.10 -15.35 -34.90
C SER A 618 -0.38 -15.43 -33.39
N ALA A 619 -1.51 -16.00 -32.99
CA ALA A 619 -1.81 -16.23 -31.59
C ALA A 619 -0.68 -17.03 -30.92
N PHE A 620 -0.22 -16.57 -29.75
CA PHE A 620 0.88 -17.19 -29.01
C PHE A 620 0.52 -17.33 -27.53
N SER A 621 1.17 -18.27 -26.84
CA SER A 621 0.95 -18.53 -25.41
C SER A 621 2.18 -19.14 -24.75
N GLY A 622 2.48 -18.73 -23.50
CA GLY A 622 3.56 -19.28 -22.69
C GLY A 622 4.97 -18.84 -23.13
N VAL A 623 5.08 -17.73 -23.88
CA VAL A 623 6.37 -17.19 -24.34
C VAL A 623 7.07 -16.47 -23.18
N SER A 624 8.40 -16.49 -23.16
CA SER A 624 9.22 -15.73 -22.22
C SER A 624 10.13 -14.75 -22.97
N ILE A 625 10.39 -13.58 -22.36
CA ILE A 625 11.36 -12.59 -22.83
C ILE A 625 12.41 -12.31 -21.75
N VAL A 626 13.67 -12.13 -22.15
CA VAL A 626 14.78 -11.78 -21.25
C VAL A 626 15.76 -10.84 -21.93
N ALA A 627 16.24 -9.86 -21.17
CA ALA A 627 17.37 -9.00 -21.56
C ALA A 627 18.62 -9.45 -20.81
N ASN A 628 19.73 -9.64 -21.52
CA ASN A 628 21.03 -10.04 -20.98
C ASN A 628 22.10 -9.02 -21.39
N GLN A 629 22.73 -8.42 -20.37
CA GLN A 629 23.86 -7.53 -20.55
C GLN A 629 25.00 -7.78 -19.55
#